data_f0dab05e28fb32f1d5c3809ddcb8d706
#
_entry.id   f0dab05e28fb32f1d5c3809ddcb8d706
#
_cell.length_a   1.000
_cell.length_b   1.000
_cell.length_c   1.000
_cell.angle_alpha   90.00
_cell.angle_beta   90.00
_cell.angle_gamma   90.00
#
_symmetry.space_group_name_H-M   'P 1'
#
loop_
_entity.id
_entity.type
_entity.pdbx_description
1 polymer ?
#
loop_
_entity_poly.entity_id
_entity_poly.type
_entity_poly.pdbx_seq_one_letter_code
_entity_poly.pdbx_strand_id
1 'polypeptide(L)'
;MTAILLALFLPLAGSVLLLFINKEQLKVIKVGALIFSILSFVASLIILAGFNSDNPEFQFVIDKVWVESFDAGFRIGVDGMSLLLLLLTAFISPITILSSFYSIHKREKEYYVMILLLQFGMTGVFLSLDIFLFYIFWEIILIPMYFIIGIWGGKDRIYATVKFFLFTVVGSLFMLIAIVWLGHYVGTEIIHNAQGFTTNFMVIRDSANQIPYDIQKWLFFAFALSFCIKVPLFPLHTWLPDAHTEAPTPGSVILAGVLLKMGTYGLIRFNLELFPLASIAYASPMAWLAVVGIIYGALVSMVQTDVKKLVAYSSVSHLGFVVLGIFSMTAEGIQGAIIQMVNHGLSTGMLFLLVGMIYERRHTREITDFGGIARVMPAFTVFFGIAMLASVGLPGLNGFVGEYLTLLGAFKSPFLNSYAYTIIGALGVIFAACYLLWMFQRVMFGTNDNPHNQNLKDLNKTEWSTLVPIVIFIVWIGVYPMTFLNISENSTKALVNKLELIKFGKARYELPVLIEQDSINTEMNIQEGK
;
A
#
# COMPACT_ATOMS: atom_id res chain seq x y z
N MET A 1 10.88 -10.71 18.37
CA MET A 1 9.52 -11.29 18.47
C MET A 1 8.50 -10.39 19.16
N THR A 2 8.77 -9.84 20.35
CA THR A 2 7.78 -8.99 21.05
C THR A 2 7.36 -7.76 20.24
N ALA A 3 8.28 -7.11 19.51
CA ALA A 3 7.98 -5.90 18.74
C ALA A 3 6.95 -6.12 17.62
N ILE A 4 7.00 -7.26 16.91
CA ILE A 4 6.05 -7.57 15.84
C ILE A 4 4.63 -7.78 16.39
N LEU A 5 4.50 -8.44 17.55
CA LEU A 5 3.21 -8.58 18.25
C LEU A 5 2.69 -7.23 18.75
N LEU A 6 3.56 -6.38 19.30
CA LEU A 6 3.16 -5.04 19.72
C LEU A 6 2.72 -4.18 18.53
N ALA A 7 3.45 -4.20 17.41
CA ALA A 7 3.06 -3.47 16.20
C ALA A 7 1.67 -3.88 15.71
N LEU A 8 1.36 -5.19 15.76
CA LEU A 8 0.07 -5.73 15.34
C LEU A 8 -1.04 -5.46 16.36
N PHE A 9 -0.84 -5.82 17.63
CA PHE A 9 -1.95 -5.88 18.61
C PHE A 9 -2.21 -4.58 19.37
N LEU A 10 -1.28 -3.61 19.39
CA LEU A 10 -1.54 -2.33 20.07
C LEU A 10 -2.74 -1.57 19.49
N PRO A 11 -2.94 -1.46 18.16
CA PRO A 11 -4.13 -0.85 17.61
C PRO A 11 -5.41 -1.60 18.00
N LEU A 12 -5.40 -2.93 18.01
CA LEU A 12 -6.54 -3.74 18.44
C LEU A 12 -6.85 -3.52 19.93
N ALA A 13 -5.82 -3.57 20.78
CA ALA A 13 -5.98 -3.29 22.22
C ALA A 13 -6.55 -1.90 22.45
N GLY A 14 -6.04 -0.89 21.72
CA GLY A 14 -6.59 0.47 21.75
C GLY A 14 -8.07 0.50 21.34
N SER A 15 -8.42 -0.16 20.22
CA SER A 15 -9.80 -0.26 19.74
C SER A 15 -10.73 -0.86 20.81
N VAL A 16 -10.33 -1.97 21.43
CA VAL A 16 -11.12 -2.63 22.50
C VAL A 16 -11.22 -1.75 23.73
N LEU A 17 -10.12 -1.16 24.19
CA LEU A 17 -10.15 -0.29 25.39
C LEU A 17 -11.03 0.94 25.21
N LEU A 18 -11.04 1.55 24.02
CA LEU A 18 -11.92 2.68 23.72
C LEU A 18 -13.40 2.32 23.84
N LEU A 19 -13.80 1.06 23.65
CA LEU A 19 -15.19 0.63 23.82
C LEU A 19 -15.69 0.80 25.26
N PHE A 20 -14.81 0.74 26.26
CA PHE A 20 -15.15 0.88 27.67
C PHE A 20 -15.13 2.33 28.17
N ILE A 21 -14.57 3.28 27.41
CA ILE A 21 -14.55 4.70 27.76
C ILE A 21 -15.91 5.33 27.49
N ASN A 22 -16.39 6.19 28.42
CA ASN A 22 -17.65 6.93 28.21
C ASN A 22 -17.55 7.84 26.98
N LYS A 23 -18.57 7.80 26.11
CA LYS A 23 -18.67 8.61 24.88
C LYS A 23 -18.52 10.11 25.10
N GLU A 24 -18.79 10.62 26.31
CA GLU A 24 -18.65 12.03 26.66
C GLU A 24 -17.18 12.45 26.87
N GLN A 25 -16.28 11.49 27.13
CA GLN A 25 -14.87 11.74 27.35
C GLN A 25 -14.09 11.82 26.02
N LEU A 26 -14.53 12.67 25.10
CA LEU A 26 -14.01 12.77 23.72
C LEU A 26 -12.49 13.01 23.69
N LYS A 27 -11.97 13.84 24.61
CA LYS A 27 -10.52 14.10 24.67
C LYS A 27 -9.72 12.84 25.00
N VAL A 28 -10.21 12.02 25.92
CA VAL A 28 -9.56 10.74 26.29
C VAL A 28 -9.60 9.77 25.13
N ILE A 29 -10.73 9.70 24.42
CA ILE A 29 -10.91 8.84 23.24
C ILE A 29 -9.93 9.24 22.12
N LYS A 30 -9.87 10.52 21.75
CA LYS A 30 -9.00 11.07 20.70
C LYS A 30 -7.51 10.82 21.02
N VAL A 31 -7.10 11.23 22.22
CA VAL A 31 -5.71 11.10 22.66
C VAL A 31 -5.34 9.63 22.85
N GLY A 32 -6.23 8.81 23.39
CA GLY A 32 -6.03 7.36 23.53
C GLY A 32 -5.81 6.69 22.19
N ALA A 33 -6.66 6.97 21.19
CA ALA A 33 -6.48 6.43 19.83
C ALA A 33 -5.12 6.82 19.25
N LEU A 34 -4.73 8.09 19.40
CA LEU A 34 -3.44 8.57 18.91
C LEU A 34 -2.27 7.88 19.61
N ILE A 35 -2.32 7.69 20.93
CA ILE A 35 -1.27 7.02 21.71
C ILE A 35 -1.09 5.58 21.23
N PHE A 36 -2.17 4.78 21.11
CA PHE A 36 -2.05 3.39 20.65
C PHE A 36 -1.49 3.29 19.24
N SER A 37 -1.88 4.20 18.36
CA SER A 37 -1.34 4.26 17.00
C SER A 37 0.15 4.65 16.98
N ILE A 38 0.58 5.61 17.78
CA ILE A 38 2.00 6.00 17.92
C ILE A 38 2.82 4.85 18.54
N LEU A 39 2.31 4.16 19.55
CA LEU A 39 3.00 3.01 20.15
C LEU A 39 3.20 1.89 19.12
N SER A 40 2.22 1.62 18.25
CA SER A 40 2.35 0.70 17.13
C SER A 40 3.43 1.16 16.14
N PHE A 41 3.52 2.46 15.86
CA PHE A 41 4.58 3.02 15.03
C PHE A 41 5.97 2.85 15.67
N VAL A 42 6.11 3.15 16.96
CA VAL A 42 7.38 2.94 17.69
C VAL A 42 7.77 1.46 17.68
N ALA A 43 6.82 0.54 17.86
CA ALA A 43 7.09 -0.90 17.74
C ALA A 43 7.60 -1.28 16.34
N SER A 44 7.05 -0.67 15.29
CA SER A 44 7.51 -0.88 13.91
C SER A 44 8.93 -0.34 13.66
N LEU A 45 9.31 0.77 14.32
CA LEU A 45 10.68 1.28 14.27
C LEU A 45 11.68 0.35 15.02
N ILE A 46 11.24 -0.33 16.08
CA ILE A 46 12.08 -1.34 16.77
C ILE A 46 12.31 -2.54 15.85
N ILE A 47 11.30 -2.94 15.05
CA ILE A 47 11.48 -3.99 14.04
C ILE A 47 12.52 -3.54 13.01
N LEU A 48 12.41 -2.32 12.49
CA LEU A 48 13.38 -1.76 11.54
C LEU A 48 14.80 -1.74 12.11
N ALA A 49 14.97 -1.33 13.37
CA ALA A 49 16.29 -1.26 14.02
C ALA A 49 16.96 -2.63 14.20
N GLY A 50 16.17 -3.71 14.31
CA GLY A 50 16.68 -5.07 14.41
C GLY A 50 16.65 -5.85 13.09
N PHE A 51 16.24 -5.22 11.98
CA PHE A 51 16.12 -5.89 10.69
C PHE A 51 17.48 -5.98 9.99
N ASN A 52 17.84 -7.17 9.51
CA ASN A 52 19.04 -7.39 8.72
C ASN A 52 18.68 -7.35 7.21
N SER A 53 19.09 -6.28 6.54
CA SER A 53 18.85 -6.10 5.10
C SER A 53 19.63 -7.08 4.20
N ASP A 54 20.69 -7.72 4.72
CA ASP A 54 21.46 -8.71 3.96
C ASP A 54 20.74 -10.06 3.88
N ASN A 55 19.80 -10.31 4.80
CA ASN A 55 19.01 -11.54 4.78
C ASN A 55 17.78 -11.38 3.87
N PRO A 56 17.68 -12.11 2.75
CA PRO A 56 16.53 -12.05 1.84
C PRO A 56 15.26 -12.71 2.40
N GLU A 57 15.39 -13.59 3.40
CA GLU A 57 14.30 -14.38 3.97
C GLU A 57 13.52 -13.62 5.04
N PHE A 58 12.41 -14.24 5.48
CA PHE A 58 11.57 -13.67 6.53
C PHE A 58 12.26 -13.64 7.88
N GLN A 59 12.12 -12.53 8.59
CA GLN A 59 12.67 -12.29 9.91
C GLN A 59 11.57 -12.04 10.93
N PHE A 60 11.90 -12.14 12.22
CA PHE A 60 10.95 -12.03 13.35
C PHE A 60 9.77 -13.00 13.24
N VAL A 61 10.01 -14.17 12.65
CA VAL A 61 8.96 -15.16 12.37
C VAL A 61 8.37 -15.71 13.66
N ILE A 62 7.05 -15.72 13.73
CA ILE A 62 6.25 -16.43 14.73
C ILE A 62 5.41 -17.44 13.97
N ASP A 63 5.58 -18.71 14.29
CA ASP A 63 4.82 -19.83 13.72
C ASP A 63 4.13 -20.60 14.83
N LYS A 64 2.80 -20.54 14.86
CA LYS A 64 1.95 -21.24 15.82
C LYS A 64 0.74 -21.78 15.10
N VAL A 65 0.61 -23.09 15.03
CA VAL A 65 -0.57 -23.75 14.48
C VAL A 65 -1.78 -23.40 15.35
N TRP A 66 -2.86 -22.99 14.72
CA TRP A 66 -4.11 -22.56 15.35
C TRP A 66 -5.22 -23.60 15.12
N VAL A 67 -5.38 -24.04 13.85
CA VAL A 67 -6.36 -25.09 13.48
C VAL A 67 -5.61 -26.24 12.85
N GLU A 68 -5.34 -27.27 13.64
CA GLU A 68 -4.51 -28.44 13.23
C GLU A 68 -5.06 -29.16 12.01
N SER A 69 -6.40 -29.30 11.90
CA SER A 69 -7.05 -30.02 10.79
C SER A 69 -6.82 -29.39 9.41
N PHE A 70 -6.48 -28.10 9.35
CA PHE A 70 -6.20 -27.37 8.11
C PHE A 70 -4.76 -26.86 8.03
N ASP A 71 -3.90 -27.27 8.97
CA ASP A 71 -2.57 -26.66 9.14
C ASP A 71 -2.62 -25.12 9.04
N ALA A 72 -3.74 -24.52 9.53
CA ALA A 72 -3.88 -23.08 9.56
C ALA A 72 -3.21 -22.54 10.82
N GLY A 73 -2.33 -21.54 10.64
CA GLY A 73 -1.48 -21.03 11.70
C GLY A 73 -1.54 -19.52 11.88
N PHE A 74 -1.29 -19.08 13.11
CA PHE A 74 -0.87 -17.72 13.36
C PHE A 74 0.61 -17.61 12.99
N ARG A 75 0.84 -17.39 11.69
CA ARG A 75 2.17 -17.29 11.10
C ARG A 75 2.37 -15.86 10.62
N ILE A 76 3.29 -15.16 11.25
CA ILE A 76 3.62 -13.78 10.93
C ILE A 76 5.13 -13.58 10.87
N GLY A 77 5.57 -12.65 10.02
CA GLY A 77 6.98 -12.27 9.88
C GLY A 77 7.12 -11.09 8.92
N VAL A 78 8.33 -10.62 8.73
CA VAL A 78 8.64 -9.53 7.79
C VAL A 78 9.86 -9.86 6.95
N ASP A 79 9.85 -9.42 5.71
CA ASP A 79 11.01 -9.33 4.84
C ASP A 79 11.22 -7.89 4.36
N GLY A 80 12.23 -7.64 3.53
CA GLY A 80 12.51 -6.30 3.05
C GLY A 80 11.38 -5.67 2.23
N MET A 81 10.53 -6.46 1.58
CA MET A 81 9.41 -5.96 0.79
C MET A 81 8.22 -5.54 1.68
N SER A 82 7.88 -6.36 2.67
CA SER A 82 6.75 -6.09 3.57
C SER A 82 7.07 -5.03 4.64
N LEU A 83 8.33 -4.93 5.08
CA LEU A 83 8.73 -4.00 6.13
C LEU A 83 8.48 -2.54 5.76
N LEU A 84 8.78 -2.13 4.51
CA LEU A 84 8.52 -0.76 4.05
C LEU A 84 7.03 -0.40 4.07
N LEU A 85 6.15 -1.36 3.75
CA LEU A 85 4.71 -1.16 3.74
C LEU A 85 4.13 -1.19 5.17
N LEU A 86 4.69 -1.99 6.05
CA LEU A 86 4.42 -1.97 7.49
C LEU A 86 4.75 -0.59 8.08
N LEU A 87 5.95 -0.08 7.80
CA LEU A 87 6.40 1.24 8.27
C LEU A 87 5.51 2.36 7.72
N LEU A 88 5.14 2.32 6.44
CA LEU A 88 4.20 3.27 5.84
C LEU A 88 2.85 3.24 6.57
N THR A 89 2.31 2.04 6.81
CA THR A 89 1.03 1.87 7.52
C THR A 89 1.08 2.46 8.91
N ALA A 90 2.12 2.11 9.66
CA ALA A 90 2.32 2.59 11.03
C ALA A 90 2.60 4.10 11.11
N PHE A 91 3.23 4.70 10.08
CA PHE A 91 3.49 6.13 9.99
C PHE A 91 2.25 6.95 9.62
N ILE A 92 1.49 6.52 8.60
CA ILE A 92 0.32 7.26 8.12
C ILE A 92 -0.85 7.21 9.11
N SER A 93 -1.00 6.13 9.87
CA SER A 93 -2.14 5.95 10.79
C SER A 93 -2.23 7.03 11.88
N PRO A 94 -1.18 7.35 12.66
CA PRO A 94 -1.26 8.43 13.65
C PRO A 94 -1.49 9.81 13.02
N ILE A 95 -0.94 10.07 11.84
CA ILE A 95 -1.20 11.31 11.08
C ILE A 95 -2.68 11.41 10.71
N THR A 96 -3.26 10.30 10.25
CA THR A 96 -4.69 10.22 9.90
C THR A 96 -5.58 10.42 11.13
N ILE A 97 -5.23 9.79 12.26
CA ILE A 97 -5.95 9.99 13.53
C ILE A 97 -5.85 11.45 13.97
N LEU A 98 -4.68 12.06 13.91
CA LEU A 98 -4.49 13.46 14.28
C LEU A 98 -5.29 14.41 13.37
N SER A 99 -5.34 14.13 12.06
CA SER A 99 -6.14 14.92 11.10
C SER A 99 -7.64 14.80 11.35
N SER A 100 -8.11 13.70 11.95
CA SER A 100 -9.52 13.50 12.25
C SER A 100 -10.03 14.34 13.42
N PHE A 101 -9.14 14.93 14.24
CA PHE A 101 -9.53 15.72 15.42
C PHE A 101 -10.37 16.95 15.07
N TYR A 102 -10.19 17.50 13.88
CA TYR A 102 -10.92 18.67 13.38
C TYR A 102 -11.90 18.36 12.25
N SER A 103 -11.92 17.17 11.70
CA SER A 103 -12.82 16.80 10.59
C SER A 103 -13.95 15.86 10.99
N ILE A 104 -13.86 15.20 12.15
CA ILE A 104 -14.87 14.26 12.63
C ILE A 104 -15.53 14.81 13.89
N HIS A 105 -16.85 15.08 13.81
CA HIS A 105 -17.64 15.67 14.90
C HIS A 105 -18.89 14.88 15.29
N LYS A 106 -19.16 13.75 14.59
CA LYS A 106 -20.32 12.89 14.86
C LYS A 106 -19.86 11.49 15.18
N ARG A 107 -20.45 10.87 16.21
CA ARG A 107 -20.14 9.48 16.60
C ARG A 107 -18.63 9.23 16.70
N GLU A 108 -17.93 10.14 17.35
CA GLU A 108 -16.46 10.16 17.38
C GLU A 108 -15.87 8.89 18.01
N LYS A 109 -16.49 8.35 19.06
CA LYS A 109 -16.03 7.12 19.71
C LYS A 109 -15.97 5.95 18.72
N GLU A 110 -17.07 5.72 18.01
CA GLU A 110 -17.17 4.65 17.02
C GLU A 110 -16.16 4.84 15.88
N TYR A 111 -15.93 6.09 15.47
CA TYR A 111 -14.93 6.41 14.46
C TYR A 111 -13.51 6.00 14.89
N TYR A 112 -13.10 6.37 16.12
CA TYR A 112 -11.75 6.05 16.61
C TYR A 112 -11.57 4.55 16.87
N VAL A 113 -12.61 3.84 17.24
CA VAL A 113 -12.62 2.36 17.31
C VAL A 113 -12.39 1.77 15.93
N MET A 114 -13.12 2.25 14.90
CA MET A 114 -13.01 1.74 13.53
C MET A 114 -11.64 2.03 12.90
N ILE A 115 -11.06 3.22 13.13
CA ILE A 115 -9.76 3.56 12.53
C ILE A 115 -8.60 2.74 13.13
N LEU A 116 -8.66 2.41 14.43
CA LEU A 116 -7.68 1.52 15.07
C LEU A 116 -7.86 0.07 14.62
N LEU A 117 -9.09 -0.41 14.46
CA LEU A 117 -9.38 -1.74 13.91
C LEU A 117 -8.89 -1.84 12.46
N LEU A 118 -9.03 -0.77 11.69
CA LEU A 118 -8.51 -0.67 10.33
C LEU A 118 -6.98 -0.76 10.31
N GLN A 119 -6.29 -0.04 11.22
CA GLN A 119 -4.83 -0.13 11.36
C GLN A 119 -4.38 -1.55 11.72
N PHE A 120 -5.06 -2.23 12.65
CA PHE A 120 -4.81 -3.63 12.99
C PHE A 120 -4.88 -4.54 11.76
N GLY A 121 -5.97 -4.45 10.99
CA GLY A 121 -6.15 -5.26 9.79
C GLY A 121 -5.06 -5.00 8.74
N MET A 122 -4.75 -3.73 8.44
CA MET A 122 -3.71 -3.35 7.47
C MET A 122 -2.32 -3.86 7.88
N THR A 123 -1.98 -3.73 9.16
CA THR A 123 -0.73 -4.26 9.72
C THR A 123 -0.68 -5.77 9.56
N GLY A 124 -1.77 -6.48 9.86
CA GLY A 124 -1.87 -7.93 9.74
C GLY A 124 -1.68 -8.45 8.31
N VAL A 125 -2.18 -7.73 7.31
CA VAL A 125 -1.98 -8.09 5.89
C VAL A 125 -0.51 -8.15 5.50
N PHE A 126 0.30 -7.16 5.92
CA PHE A 126 1.72 -7.11 5.57
C PHE A 126 2.60 -8.04 6.41
N LEU A 127 2.09 -8.54 7.54
CA LEU A 127 2.80 -9.47 8.41
C LEU A 127 2.48 -10.95 8.14
N SER A 128 1.37 -11.26 7.46
CA SER A 128 0.88 -12.63 7.34
C SER A 128 1.78 -13.52 6.49
N LEU A 129 2.19 -14.66 7.06
CA LEU A 129 2.90 -15.78 6.42
C LEU A 129 2.05 -17.05 6.36
N ASP A 130 0.74 -16.89 6.42
CA ASP A 130 -0.27 -17.92 6.25
C ASP A 130 -1.34 -17.35 5.31
N ILE A 131 -1.67 -18.06 4.24
CA ILE A 131 -2.57 -17.55 3.19
C ILE A 131 -4.01 -17.35 3.69
N PHE A 132 -4.44 -18.17 4.69
CA PHE A 132 -5.76 -18.03 5.29
C PHE A 132 -5.79 -16.88 6.30
N LEU A 133 -4.72 -16.72 7.10
CA LEU A 133 -4.57 -15.57 8.00
C LEU A 133 -4.51 -14.24 7.21
N PHE A 134 -3.80 -14.23 6.08
CA PHE A 134 -3.80 -13.09 5.16
C PHE A 134 -5.22 -12.74 4.71
N TYR A 135 -6.02 -13.75 4.31
CA TYR A 135 -7.40 -13.55 3.88
C TYR A 135 -8.27 -12.98 5.02
N ILE A 136 -8.10 -13.47 6.25
CA ILE A 136 -8.82 -12.93 7.42
C ILE A 136 -8.53 -11.44 7.59
N PHE A 137 -7.25 -11.03 7.58
CA PHE A 137 -6.89 -9.62 7.69
C PHE A 137 -7.37 -8.79 6.49
N TRP A 138 -7.36 -9.35 5.30
CA TRP A 138 -7.88 -8.73 4.07
C TRP A 138 -9.37 -8.41 4.18
N GLU A 139 -10.18 -9.29 4.78
CA GLU A 139 -11.61 -9.10 4.97
C GLU A 139 -11.93 -8.20 6.18
N ILE A 140 -11.18 -8.33 7.29
CA ILE A 140 -11.38 -7.49 8.48
C ILE A 140 -11.36 -5.99 8.14
N ILE A 141 -10.54 -5.57 7.20
CA ILE A 141 -10.41 -4.18 6.79
C ILE A 141 -11.67 -3.63 6.12
N LEU A 142 -12.45 -4.48 5.46
CA LEU A 142 -13.65 -4.05 4.74
C LEU A 142 -14.72 -3.51 5.70
N ILE A 143 -14.86 -4.11 6.88
CA ILE A 143 -15.87 -3.72 7.87
C ILE A 143 -15.67 -2.27 8.37
N PRO A 144 -14.50 -1.89 8.92
CA PRO A 144 -14.26 -0.52 9.33
C PRO A 144 -14.40 0.47 8.17
N MET A 145 -13.89 0.11 6.98
CA MET A 145 -13.93 1.01 5.84
C MET A 145 -15.36 1.22 5.32
N TYR A 146 -16.19 0.18 5.32
CA TYR A 146 -17.62 0.26 5.02
C TYR A 146 -18.32 1.27 5.96
N PHE A 147 -18.08 1.19 7.26
CA PHE A 147 -18.66 2.12 8.22
C PHE A 147 -18.07 3.53 8.10
N ILE A 148 -16.75 3.68 7.89
CA ILE A 148 -16.11 4.98 7.75
C ILE A 148 -16.70 5.75 6.55
N ILE A 149 -16.88 5.12 5.40
CA ILE A 149 -17.49 5.76 4.24
C ILE A 149 -19.00 5.95 4.48
N GLY A 150 -19.72 4.92 4.94
CA GLY A 150 -21.17 4.91 5.04
C GLY A 150 -21.77 5.85 6.10
N ILE A 151 -21.05 6.10 7.21
CA ILE A 151 -21.53 6.94 8.32
C ILE A 151 -21.00 8.38 8.19
N TRP A 152 -19.68 8.54 7.92
CA TRP A 152 -19.02 9.86 7.93
C TRP A 152 -18.75 10.42 6.52
N GLY A 153 -19.20 9.71 5.50
CA GLY A 153 -19.07 10.14 4.10
C GLY A 153 -20.04 11.25 3.69
N GLY A 154 -19.87 11.72 2.46
CA GLY A 154 -20.62 12.79 1.85
C GLY A 154 -22.06 12.43 1.46
N LYS A 155 -22.58 13.13 0.43
CA LYS A 155 -24.00 13.04 0.03
C LYS A 155 -24.34 11.66 -0.54
N ASP A 156 -23.51 11.12 -1.40
CA ASP A 156 -23.75 9.85 -2.12
C ASP A 156 -23.03 8.67 -1.47
N ARG A 157 -22.70 8.80 -0.16
CA ARG A 157 -21.92 7.83 0.61
C ARG A 157 -22.46 6.40 0.56
N ILE A 158 -23.79 6.20 0.54
CA ILE A 158 -24.39 4.86 0.56
C ILE A 158 -24.08 4.15 -0.77
N TYR A 159 -24.26 4.83 -1.91
CA TYR A 159 -23.90 4.29 -3.21
C TYR A 159 -22.41 3.94 -3.30
N ALA A 160 -21.54 4.87 -2.89
CA ALA A 160 -20.10 4.67 -2.91
C ALA A 160 -19.66 3.51 -2.00
N THR A 161 -20.26 3.40 -0.80
CA THR A 161 -19.99 2.33 0.16
C THR A 161 -20.39 0.96 -0.38
N VAL A 162 -21.61 0.84 -0.90
CA VAL A 162 -22.12 -0.42 -1.46
C VAL A 162 -21.30 -0.84 -2.68
N LYS A 163 -20.98 0.10 -3.57
CA LYS A 163 -20.13 -0.16 -4.74
C LYS A 163 -18.74 -0.65 -4.34
N PHE A 164 -18.08 0.05 -3.41
CA PHE A 164 -16.78 -0.37 -2.85
C PHE A 164 -16.84 -1.78 -2.28
N PHE A 165 -17.85 -2.05 -1.44
CA PHE A 165 -18.02 -3.34 -0.77
C PHE A 165 -18.25 -4.48 -1.77
N LEU A 166 -19.18 -4.31 -2.72
CA LEU A 166 -19.49 -5.34 -3.71
C LEU A 166 -18.29 -5.66 -4.61
N PHE A 167 -17.57 -4.63 -5.10
CA PHE A 167 -16.37 -4.86 -5.91
C PHE A 167 -15.33 -5.68 -5.15
N THR A 168 -15.05 -5.31 -3.89
CA THR A 168 -13.99 -5.95 -3.10
C THR A 168 -14.38 -7.35 -2.67
N VAL A 169 -15.62 -7.59 -2.22
CA VAL A 169 -16.10 -8.91 -1.79
C VAL A 169 -16.15 -9.89 -2.96
N VAL A 170 -16.64 -9.47 -4.13
CA VAL A 170 -16.67 -10.36 -5.30
C VAL A 170 -15.26 -10.84 -5.66
N GLY A 171 -14.28 -9.93 -5.68
CA GLY A 171 -12.89 -10.33 -5.95
C GLY A 171 -12.33 -11.27 -4.89
N SER A 172 -12.57 -10.99 -3.60
CA SER A 172 -12.03 -11.78 -2.52
C SER A 172 -12.66 -13.16 -2.37
N LEU A 173 -13.91 -13.35 -2.78
CA LEU A 173 -14.53 -14.68 -2.83
C LEU A 173 -13.83 -15.62 -3.81
N PHE A 174 -13.43 -15.15 -5.00
CA PHE A 174 -12.63 -15.95 -5.92
C PHE A 174 -11.26 -16.31 -5.32
N MET A 175 -10.64 -15.37 -4.62
CA MET A 175 -9.38 -15.62 -3.92
C MET A 175 -9.55 -16.65 -2.80
N LEU A 176 -10.65 -16.61 -2.02
CA LEU A 176 -10.93 -17.60 -0.98
C LEU A 176 -11.07 -19.00 -1.55
N ILE A 177 -11.83 -19.17 -2.63
CA ILE A 177 -11.98 -20.45 -3.31
C ILE A 177 -10.60 -20.97 -3.76
N ALA A 178 -9.78 -20.09 -4.32
CA ALA A 178 -8.43 -20.44 -4.75
C ALA A 178 -7.51 -20.81 -3.57
N ILE A 179 -7.61 -20.13 -2.43
CA ILE A 179 -6.87 -20.45 -1.20
C ILE A 179 -7.21 -21.85 -0.70
N VAL A 180 -8.51 -22.16 -0.59
CA VAL A 180 -8.97 -23.47 -0.13
C VAL A 180 -8.49 -24.57 -1.08
N TRP A 181 -8.64 -24.36 -2.38
CA TRP A 181 -8.21 -25.33 -3.39
C TRP A 181 -6.69 -25.54 -3.38
N LEU A 182 -5.92 -24.42 -3.33
CA LEU A 182 -4.45 -24.46 -3.30
C LEU A 182 -3.92 -25.19 -2.07
N GLY A 183 -4.48 -24.88 -0.89
CA GLY A 183 -4.10 -25.52 0.36
C GLY A 183 -4.34 -27.04 0.35
N HIS A 184 -5.48 -27.46 -0.20
CA HIS A 184 -5.78 -28.88 -0.38
C HIS A 184 -4.84 -29.53 -1.40
N TYR A 185 -4.64 -28.92 -2.57
CA TYR A 185 -3.79 -29.48 -3.62
C TYR A 185 -2.34 -29.65 -3.15
N VAL A 186 -1.76 -28.63 -2.52
CA VAL A 186 -0.39 -28.72 -2.00
C VAL A 186 -0.30 -29.76 -0.88
N GLY A 187 -1.29 -29.80 0.02
CA GLY A 187 -1.32 -30.76 1.14
C GLY A 187 -1.42 -32.20 0.70
N THR A 188 -2.25 -32.51 -0.30
CA THR A 188 -2.48 -33.89 -0.77
C THR A 188 -1.52 -34.35 -1.86
N GLU A 189 -1.28 -33.52 -2.88
CA GLU A 189 -0.60 -33.95 -4.10
C GLU A 189 0.92 -33.65 -4.11
N ILE A 190 1.37 -32.71 -3.27
CA ILE A 190 2.79 -32.30 -3.29
C ILE A 190 3.52 -32.73 -2.03
N ILE A 191 3.05 -32.29 -0.84
CA ILE A 191 3.75 -32.55 0.42
C ILE A 191 3.24 -33.81 1.13
N HIS A 192 2.07 -34.34 0.72
CA HIS A 192 1.45 -35.56 1.30
C HIS A 192 1.38 -35.53 2.83
N ASN A 193 1.03 -34.36 3.43
CA ASN A 193 0.94 -34.25 4.88
C ASN A 193 -0.28 -35.01 5.43
N ALA A 194 -0.24 -35.37 6.72
CA ALA A 194 -1.28 -36.16 7.36
C ALA A 194 -2.67 -35.47 7.36
N GLN A 195 -2.69 -34.15 7.30
CA GLN A 195 -3.91 -33.33 7.27
C GLN A 195 -4.51 -33.22 5.86
N GLY A 196 -3.77 -33.53 4.79
CA GLY A 196 -4.17 -33.35 3.40
C GLY A 196 -4.45 -31.88 3.05
N PHE A 197 -3.90 -30.94 3.83
CA PHE A 197 -4.13 -29.51 3.67
C PHE A 197 -2.99 -28.70 4.29
N THR A 198 -2.65 -27.53 3.71
CA THR A 198 -1.75 -26.55 4.33
C THR A 198 -2.10 -25.13 3.92
N THR A 199 -2.01 -24.19 4.84
CA THR A 199 -2.12 -22.76 4.56
C THR A 199 -0.80 -22.02 4.79
N ASN A 200 0.26 -22.74 5.14
CA ASN A 200 1.58 -22.18 5.37
C ASN A 200 2.16 -21.60 4.07
N PHE A 201 2.29 -20.27 4.02
CA PHE A 201 2.79 -19.57 2.85
C PHE A 201 4.19 -20.03 2.42
N MET A 202 5.11 -20.26 3.39
CA MET A 202 6.48 -20.66 3.09
C MET A 202 6.52 -22.03 2.43
N VAL A 203 5.76 -23.00 2.95
CA VAL A 203 5.63 -24.34 2.38
C VAL A 203 5.06 -24.29 0.96
N ILE A 204 4.00 -23.50 0.74
CA ILE A 204 3.36 -23.35 -0.57
C ILE A 204 4.32 -22.66 -1.56
N ARG A 205 5.05 -21.61 -1.11
CA ARG A 205 6.06 -20.89 -1.91
C ARG A 205 7.16 -21.84 -2.40
N ASP A 206 7.64 -22.70 -1.52
CA ASP A 206 8.73 -23.62 -1.83
C ASP A 206 8.25 -24.77 -2.74
N SER A 207 6.97 -25.08 -2.69
CA SER A 207 6.29 -26.08 -3.54
C SER A 207 5.81 -25.50 -4.90
N ALA A 208 5.90 -24.18 -5.12
CA ALA A 208 5.30 -23.48 -6.25
C ALA A 208 5.72 -24.03 -7.63
N ASN A 209 6.98 -24.46 -7.77
CA ASN A 209 7.51 -25.02 -9.03
C ASN A 209 6.95 -26.40 -9.37
N GLN A 210 6.37 -27.11 -8.39
CA GLN A 210 5.76 -28.44 -8.58
C GLN A 210 4.29 -28.32 -9.00
N ILE A 211 3.67 -27.13 -8.89
CA ILE A 211 2.30 -26.90 -9.32
C ILE A 211 2.27 -26.79 -10.86
N PRO A 212 1.51 -27.65 -11.59
CA PRO A 212 1.42 -27.59 -13.04
C PRO A 212 0.91 -26.23 -13.56
N TYR A 213 1.39 -25.84 -14.75
CA TYR A 213 1.04 -24.54 -15.35
C TYR A 213 -0.48 -24.30 -15.47
N ASP A 214 -1.25 -25.31 -15.91
CA ASP A 214 -2.69 -25.16 -16.08
C ASP A 214 -3.41 -24.85 -14.76
N ILE A 215 -2.91 -25.40 -13.66
CA ILE A 215 -3.41 -25.12 -12.31
C ILE A 215 -2.99 -23.72 -11.88
N GLN A 216 -1.68 -23.38 -12.01
CA GLN A 216 -1.19 -22.04 -11.70
C GLN A 216 -1.96 -20.94 -12.44
N LYS A 217 -2.34 -21.19 -13.70
CA LYS A 217 -3.11 -20.26 -14.52
C LYS A 217 -4.43 -19.85 -13.87
N TRP A 218 -5.24 -20.81 -13.42
CA TRP A 218 -6.53 -20.51 -12.81
C TRP A 218 -6.39 -19.84 -11.44
N LEU A 219 -5.44 -20.31 -10.64
CA LEU A 219 -5.13 -19.70 -9.34
C LEU A 219 -4.60 -18.28 -9.51
N PHE A 220 -3.71 -18.05 -10.49
CA PHE A 220 -3.22 -16.72 -10.83
C PHE A 220 -4.39 -15.74 -11.11
N PHE A 221 -5.35 -16.14 -11.96
CA PHE A 221 -6.48 -15.26 -12.27
C PHE A 221 -7.38 -15.01 -11.08
N ALA A 222 -7.64 -16.00 -10.23
CA ALA A 222 -8.48 -15.84 -9.05
C ALA A 222 -7.86 -14.85 -8.03
N PHE A 223 -6.55 -14.97 -7.77
CA PHE A 223 -5.82 -14.05 -6.91
C PHE A 223 -5.66 -12.66 -7.58
N ALA A 224 -5.24 -12.63 -8.86
CA ALA A 224 -5.06 -11.39 -9.60
C ALA A 224 -6.34 -10.58 -9.71
N LEU A 225 -7.52 -11.20 -9.87
CA LEU A 225 -8.79 -10.50 -9.89
C LEU A 225 -9.03 -9.72 -8.59
N SER A 226 -8.83 -10.36 -7.44
CA SER A 226 -8.95 -9.70 -6.13
C SER A 226 -7.98 -8.53 -5.98
N PHE A 227 -6.72 -8.77 -6.33
CA PHE A 227 -5.67 -7.76 -6.20
C PHE A 227 -5.86 -6.61 -7.20
N CYS A 228 -6.20 -6.87 -8.45
CA CYS A 228 -6.45 -5.85 -9.48
C CYS A 228 -7.69 -4.99 -9.17
N ILE A 229 -8.71 -5.54 -8.52
CA ILE A 229 -9.83 -4.74 -7.98
C ILE A 229 -9.31 -3.79 -6.91
N LYS A 230 -8.50 -4.27 -5.98
CA LYS A 230 -7.99 -3.47 -4.86
C LYS A 230 -6.98 -2.41 -5.32
N VAL A 231 -6.14 -2.70 -6.33
CA VAL A 231 -5.12 -1.79 -6.92
C VAL A 231 -5.71 -0.55 -7.57
N PRO A 232 -6.81 -0.41 -7.94
CA PRO A 232 -7.81 -0.38 -8.98
C PRO A 232 -7.24 -0.37 -10.42
N LEU A 233 -6.86 -1.51 -10.91
CA LEU A 233 -6.34 -1.63 -12.28
C LEU A 233 -7.48 -1.48 -13.30
N PHE A 234 -7.20 -0.81 -14.43
CA PHE A 234 -8.18 -0.74 -15.52
C PHE A 234 -8.53 -2.17 -16.03
N PRO A 235 -9.82 -2.50 -16.25
CA PRO A 235 -11.03 -1.69 -16.10
C PRO A 235 -11.73 -1.78 -14.73
N LEU A 236 -11.11 -2.41 -13.72
CA LEU A 236 -11.69 -2.71 -12.42
C LEU A 236 -11.64 -1.54 -11.40
N HIS A 237 -11.38 -0.31 -11.87
CA HIS A 237 -11.07 0.87 -11.06
C HIS A 237 -12.28 1.73 -10.66
N THR A 238 -13.45 1.49 -11.24
CA THR A 238 -14.59 2.46 -11.18
C THR A 238 -15.16 2.70 -9.79
N TRP A 239 -14.87 1.84 -8.81
CA TRP A 239 -15.28 2.02 -7.42
C TRP A 239 -14.45 3.08 -6.68
N LEU A 240 -13.17 3.25 -7.09
CA LEU A 240 -12.21 4.06 -6.36
C LEU A 240 -12.55 5.55 -6.34
N PRO A 241 -12.85 6.22 -7.49
CA PRO A 241 -13.18 7.64 -7.48
C PRO A 241 -14.42 7.95 -6.63
N ASP A 242 -15.44 7.08 -6.65
CA ASP A 242 -16.65 7.25 -5.86
C ASP A 242 -16.35 7.10 -4.36
N ALA A 243 -15.61 6.04 -4.00
CA ALA A 243 -15.21 5.80 -2.62
C ALA A 243 -14.36 6.97 -2.06
N HIS A 244 -13.36 7.45 -2.81
CA HIS A 244 -12.53 8.58 -2.38
C HIS A 244 -13.31 9.87 -2.26
N THR A 245 -14.18 10.16 -3.22
CA THR A 245 -14.95 11.40 -3.26
C THR A 245 -15.87 11.49 -2.04
N GLU A 246 -16.51 10.38 -1.71
CA GLU A 246 -17.47 10.34 -0.61
C GLU A 246 -16.84 10.12 0.76
N ALA A 247 -15.75 9.37 0.87
CA ALA A 247 -15.09 9.13 2.15
C ALA A 247 -14.71 10.45 2.88
N PRO A 248 -14.78 10.50 4.23
CA PRO A 248 -14.21 11.62 4.97
C PRO A 248 -12.70 11.71 4.68
N THR A 249 -12.12 12.90 4.83
CA THR A 249 -10.69 13.14 4.52
C THR A 249 -9.75 12.08 5.10
N PRO A 250 -9.82 11.73 6.41
CA PRO A 250 -8.94 10.69 6.96
C PRO A 250 -9.18 9.30 6.33
N GLY A 251 -10.43 9.00 5.94
CA GLY A 251 -10.77 7.78 5.21
C GLY A 251 -10.09 7.73 3.85
N SER A 252 -10.08 8.86 3.11
CA SER A 252 -9.38 8.96 1.81
C SER A 252 -7.86 8.84 1.98
N VAL A 253 -7.28 9.38 3.06
CA VAL A 253 -5.85 9.26 3.35
C VAL A 253 -5.43 7.80 3.55
N ILE A 254 -6.17 7.04 4.36
CA ILE A 254 -5.88 5.60 4.58
C ILE A 254 -6.14 4.79 3.30
N LEU A 255 -7.23 5.07 2.59
CA LEU A 255 -7.55 4.38 1.35
C LEU A 255 -6.42 4.55 0.32
N ALA A 256 -6.00 5.80 0.04
CA ALA A 256 -4.91 6.10 -0.87
C ALA A 256 -3.54 5.71 -0.30
N GLY A 257 -3.32 5.91 1.00
CA GLY A 257 -2.04 5.69 1.65
C GLY A 257 -1.64 4.23 1.73
N VAL A 258 -2.58 3.35 2.11
CA VAL A 258 -2.29 1.96 2.47
C VAL A 258 -3.14 0.93 1.73
N LEU A 259 -4.47 1.09 1.68
CA LEU A 259 -5.35 0.01 1.20
C LEU A 259 -5.06 -0.43 -0.24
N LEU A 260 -4.75 0.53 -1.12
CA LEU A 260 -4.41 0.22 -2.52
C LEU A 260 -3.13 -0.61 -2.63
N LYS A 261 -2.15 -0.38 -1.72
CA LYS A 261 -0.86 -1.08 -1.70
C LYS A 261 -0.98 -2.53 -1.27
N MET A 262 -2.02 -2.88 -0.56
CA MET A 262 -2.29 -4.29 -0.25
C MET A 262 -2.52 -5.11 -1.52
N GLY A 263 -3.19 -4.55 -2.53
CA GLY A 263 -3.38 -5.23 -3.82
C GLY A 263 -2.07 -5.39 -4.60
N THR A 264 -1.25 -4.35 -4.70
CA THR A 264 0.06 -4.43 -5.35
C THR A 264 1.04 -5.33 -4.59
N TYR A 265 1.01 -5.31 -3.26
CA TYR A 265 1.74 -6.26 -2.42
C TYR A 265 1.27 -7.70 -2.68
N GLY A 266 -0.04 -7.91 -2.79
CA GLY A 266 -0.60 -9.22 -3.13
C GLY A 266 -0.13 -9.75 -4.48
N LEU A 267 -0.02 -8.88 -5.51
CA LEU A 267 0.54 -9.27 -6.81
C LEU A 267 2.00 -9.74 -6.70
N ILE A 268 2.83 -9.07 -5.88
CA ILE A 268 4.22 -9.50 -5.66
C ILE A 268 4.22 -10.79 -4.83
N ARG A 269 3.60 -10.78 -3.65
CA ARG A 269 3.72 -11.83 -2.63
C ARG A 269 3.04 -13.14 -3.02
N PHE A 270 1.92 -13.09 -3.72
CA PHE A 270 1.17 -14.29 -4.08
C PHE A 270 1.27 -14.62 -5.56
N ASN A 271 1.01 -13.68 -6.47
CA ASN A 271 1.04 -14.01 -7.89
C ASN A 271 2.45 -14.36 -8.36
N LEU A 272 3.46 -13.54 -8.07
CA LEU A 272 4.83 -13.83 -8.53
C LEU A 272 5.47 -14.99 -7.79
N GLU A 273 5.27 -15.13 -6.47
CA GLU A 273 5.94 -16.15 -5.67
C GLU A 273 5.26 -17.53 -5.72
N LEU A 274 3.91 -17.59 -5.74
CA LEU A 274 3.16 -18.86 -5.71
C LEU A 274 2.82 -19.39 -7.11
N PHE A 275 2.69 -18.49 -8.11
CA PHE A 275 2.30 -18.86 -9.47
C PHE A 275 3.31 -18.34 -10.51
N PRO A 276 4.60 -18.67 -10.37
CA PRO A 276 5.66 -18.08 -11.20
C PRO A 276 5.50 -18.40 -12.68
N LEU A 277 5.09 -19.64 -13.06
CA LEU A 277 4.90 -20.01 -14.46
C LEU A 277 3.78 -19.19 -15.11
N ALA A 278 2.65 -19.04 -14.42
CA ALA A 278 1.54 -18.24 -14.90
C ALA A 278 1.91 -16.74 -14.93
N SER A 279 2.61 -16.24 -13.91
CA SER A 279 3.07 -14.85 -13.85
C SER A 279 3.98 -14.49 -15.03
N ILE A 280 4.90 -15.38 -15.39
CA ILE A 280 5.77 -15.21 -16.56
C ILE A 280 4.95 -15.21 -17.86
N ALA A 281 3.99 -16.11 -18.00
CA ALA A 281 3.14 -16.21 -19.19
C ALA A 281 2.24 -14.98 -19.37
N TYR A 282 1.74 -14.42 -18.27
CA TYR A 282 0.81 -13.26 -18.28
C TYR A 282 1.50 -11.92 -17.98
N ALA A 283 2.84 -11.87 -17.96
CA ALA A 283 3.59 -10.62 -17.74
C ALA A 283 3.21 -9.52 -18.76
N SER A 284 3.17 -9.88 -20.04
CA SER A 284 2.84 -8.95 -21.13
C SER A 284 1.39 -8.43 -21.07
N PRO A 285 0.34 -9.26 -20.93
CA PRO A 285 -1.03 -8.79 -20.72
C PRO A 285 -1.16 -7.87 -19.49
N MET A 286 -0.56 -8.20 -18.37
CA MET A 286 -0.61 -7.38 -17.16
C MET A 286 0.11 -6.04 -17.35
N ALA A 287 1.25 -6.03 -18.03
CA ALA A 287 1.96 -4.80 -18.38
C ALA A 287 1.13 -3.89 -19.32
N TRP A 288 0.38 -4.46 -20.29
CA TRP A 288 -0.53 -3.68 -21.12
C TRP A 288 -1.68 -3.08 -20.32
N LEU A 289 -2.31 -3.85 -19.41
CA LEU A 289 -3.34 -3.31 -18.53
C LEU A 289 -2.81 -2.17 -17.65
N ALA A 290 -1.56 -2.30 -17.17
CA ALA A 290 -0.89 -1.26 -16.42
C ALA A 290 -0.69 0.02 -17.25
N VAL A 291 -0.17 -0.10 -18.46
CA VAL A 291 0.04 1.04 -19.39
C VAL A 291 -1.27 1.71 -19.77
N VAL A 292 -2.31 0.93 -20.07
CA VAL A 292 -3.67 1.48 -20.29
C VAL A 292 -4.14 2.24 -19.06
N GLY A 293 -3.94 1.68 -17.86
CA GLY A 293 -4.29 2.35 -16.60
C GLY A 293 -3.55 3.67 -16.40
N ILE A 294 -2.24 3.73 -16.72
CA ILE A 294 -1.43 4.95 -16.66
C ILE A 294 -2.04 6.05 -17.52
N ILE A 295 -2.27 5.76 -18.81
CA ILE A 295 -2.76 6.75 -19.77
C ILE A 295 -4.21 7.13 -19.50
N TYR A 296 -5.08 6.13 -19.31
CA TYR A 296 -6.49 6.35 -19.04
C TYR A 296 -6.71 7.16 -17.76
N GLY A 297 -6.05 6.76 -16.65
CA GLY A 297 -6.17 7.47 -15.38
C GLY A 297 -5.73 8.93 -15.48
N ALA A 298 -4.64 9.20 -16.19
CA ALA A 298 -4.15 10.55 -16.42
C ALA A 298 -5.10 11.40 -17.27
N LEU A 299 -5.59 10.87 -18.39
CA LEU A 299 -6.53 11.57 -19.26
C LEU A 299 -7.86 11.88 -18.56
N VAL A 300 -8.38 10.93 -17.78
CA VAL A 300 -9.61 11.17 -17.01
C VAL A 300 -9.38 12.19 -15.89
N SER A 301 -8.20 12.21 -15.26
CA SER A 301 -7.84 13.25 -14.27
C SER A 301 -7.87 14.65 -14.86
N MET A 302 -7.43 14.83 -16.11
CA MET A 302 -7.42 16.15 -16.79
C MET A 302 -8.80 16.79 -16.92
N VAL A 303 -9.85 15.99 -17.08
CA VAL A 303 -11.21 16.50 -17.32
C VAL A 303 -12.05 16.64 -16.05
N GLN A 304 -11.47 16.34 -14.88
CA GLN A 304 -12.21 16.46 -13.62
C GLN A 304 -12.36 17.93 -13.19
N THR A 305 -13.55 18.27 -12.72
CA THR A 305 -13.86 19.59 -12.13
C THR A 305 -13.72 19.62 -10.62
N ASP A 306 -13.82 18.46 -9.96
CA ASP A 306 -13.65 18.26 -8.51
C ASP A 306 -12.19 17.89 -8.19
N VAL A 307 -11.52 18.69 -7.34
CA VAL A 307 -10.11 18.46 -6.93
C VAL A 307 -9.92 17.07 -6.33
N LYS A 308 -10.88 16.60 -5.53
CA LYS A 308 -10.80 15.29 -4.85
C LYS A 308 -10.93 14.14 -5.84
N LYS A 309 -11.80 14.27 -6.85
CA LYS A 309 -11.93 13.29 -7.95
C LYS A 309 -10.68 13.26 -8.82
N LEU A 310 -10.10 14.42 -9.12
CA LEU A 310 -8.85 14.53 -9.88
C LEU A 310 -7.74 13.73 -9.18
N VAL A 311 -7.53 13.94 -7.88
CA VAL A 311 -6.54 13.21 -7.08
C VAL A 311 -6.88 11.71 -7.00
N ALA A 312 -8.16 11.33 -6.96
CA ALA A 312 -8.56 9.92 -6.95
C ALA A 312 -8.22 9.22 -8.28
N TYR A 313 -8.51 9.83 -9.43
CA TYR A 313 -8.15 9.25 -10.73
C TYR A 313 -6.63 9.24 -10.98
N SER A 314 -5.89 10.22 -10.45
CA SER A 314 -4.42 10.21 -10.53
C SER A 314 -3.83 8.95 -9.87
N SER A 315 -4.47 8.42 -8.82
CA SER A 315 -4.05 7.16 -8.18
C SER A 315 -4.14 5.96 -9.14
N VAL A 316 -5.13 5.92 -10.03
CA VAL A 316 -5.24 4.87 -11.06
C VAL A 316 -4.02 4.92 -11.99
N SER A 317 -3.59 6.12 -12.38
CA SER A 317 -2.40 6.32 -13.21
C SER A 317 -1.11 5.91 -12.48
N HIS A 318 -0.88 6.44 -11.27
CA HIS A 318 0.35 6.16 -10.52
C HIS A 318 0.50 4.68 -10.11
N LEU A 319 -0.60 3.99 -9.80
CA LEU A 319 -0.56 2.56 -9.50
C LEU A 319 -0.38 1.70 -10.77
N GLY A 320 -0.69 2.23 -11.93
CA GLY A 320 -0.30 1.63 -13.20
C GLY A 320 1.22 1.49 -13.33
N PHE A 321 2.02 2.50 -12.92
CA PHE A 321 3.49 2.38 -12.87
C PHE A 321 3.94 1.27 -11.90
N VAL A 322 3.28 1.14 -10.75
CA VAL A 322 3.59 0.08 -9.79
C VAL A 322 3.37 -1.30 -10.42
N VAL A 323 2.21 -1.52 -11.07
CA VAL A 323 1.91 -2.80 -11.72
C VAL A 323 2.86 -3.09 -12.89
N LEU A 324 3.21 -2.07 -13.68
CA LEU A 324 4.21 -2.20 -14.75
C LEU A 324 5.58 -2.63 -14.19
N GLY A 325 6.02 -2.01 -13.07
CA GLY A 325 7.25 -2.39 -12.38
C GLY A 325 7.23 -3.82 -11.86
N ILE A 326 6.11 -4.27 -11.27
CA ILE A 326 5.93 -5.64 -10.78
C ILE A 326 6.09 -6.65 -11.92
N PHE A 327 5.35 -6.47 -13.01
CA PHE A 327 5.36 -7.41 -14.13
C PHE A 327 6.52 -7.22 -15.11
N SER A 328 7.39 -6.24 -14.87
CA SER A 328 8.71 -6.19 -15.51
C SER A 328 9.61 -7.35 -15.04
N MET A 329 9.37 -7.87 -13.84
CA MET A 329 10.12 -8.96 -13.20
C MET A 329 11.63 -8.72 -13.17
N THR A 330 12.04 -7.46 -13.02
CA THR A 330 13.42 -7.03 -12.85
C THR A 330 13.63 -6.48 -11.45
N ALA A 331 14.87 -6.51 -10.94
CA ALA A 331 15.14 -5.97 -9.60
C ALA A 331 14.80 -4.47 -9.53
N GLU A 332 15.21 -3.70 -10.54
CA GLU A 332 14.90 -2.27 -10.62
C GLU A 332 13.38 -2.01 -10.67
N GLY A 333 12.63 -2.83 -11.45
CA GLY A 333 11.19 -2.67 -11.60
C GLY A 333 10.42 -3.00 -10.32
N ILE A 334 10.76 -4.10 -9.64
CA ILE A 334 10.10 -4.50 -8.38
C ILE A 334 10.50 -3.57 -7.24
N GLN A 335 11.78 -3.18 -7.12
CA GLN A 335 12.20 -2.15 -6.16
C GLN A 335 11.51 -0.81 -6.44
N GLY A 336 11.44 -0.41 -7.71
CA GLY A 336 10.70 0.77 -8.15
C GLY A 336 9.22 0.70 -7.77
N ALA A 337 8.58 -0.47 -7.93
CA ALA A 337 7.20 -0.69 -7.53
C ALA A 337 7.02 -0.55 -6.01
N ILE A 338 7.88 -1.15 -5.20
CA ILE A 338 7.81 -1.08 -3.73
C ILE A 338 8.00 0.37 -3.26
N ILE A 339 9.03 1.07 -3.73
CA ILE A 339 9.25 2.45 -3.31
C ILE A 339 8.14 3.38 -3.84
N GLN A 340 7.57 3.13 -5.03
CA GLN A 340 6.45 3.90 -5.57
C GLN A 340 5.16 3.68 -4.75
N MET A 341 4.96 2.49 -4.18
CA MET A 341 3.89 2.27 -3.22
C MET A 341 4.04 3.20 -2.00
N VAL A 342 5.25 3.30 -1.44
CA VAL A 342 5.55 4.22 -0.33
C VAL A 342 5.36 5.67 -0.76
N ASN A 343 5.91 6.06 -1.90
CA ASN A 343 5.87 7.43 -2.44
C ASN A 343 4.45 7.91 -2.67
N HIS A 344 3.63 7.09 -3.34
CA HIS A 344 2.21 7.40 -3.56
C HIS A 344 1.45 7.49 -2.23
N GLY A 345 1.79 6.65 -1.23
CA GLY A 345 1.20 6.74 0.11
C GLY A 345 1.46 8.08 0.78
N LEU A 346 2.68 8.60 0.66
CA LEU A 346 3.08 9.88 1.22
C LEU A 346 2.51 11.06 0.42
N SER A 347 2.81 11.15 -0.88
CA SER A 347 2.44 12.30 -1.71
C SER A 347 0.93 12.42 -1.91
N THR A 348 0.25 11.35 -2.29
CA THR A 348 -1.22 11.35 -2.48
C THR A 348 -1.96 11.43 -1.15
N GLY A 349 -1.45 10.78 -0.10
CA GLY A 349 -1.98 10.96 1.27
C GLY A 349 -1.93 12.42 1.70
N MET A 350 -0.83 13.11 1.44
CA MET A 350 -0.67 14.55 1.71
C MET A 350 -1.61 15.40 0.85
N LEU A 351 -1.80 15.07 -0.43
CA LEU A 351 -2.77 15.78 -1.30
C LEU A 351 -4.19 15.65 -0.74
N PHE A 352 -4.61 14.46 -0.29
CA PHE A 352 -5.94 14.29 0.33
C PHE A 352 -6.08 15.05 1.65
N LEU A 353 -5.02 15.12 2.49
CA LEU A 353 -5.04 15.96 3.69
C LEU A 353 -5.26 17.44 3.31
N LEU A 354 -4.52 17.94 2.34
CA LEU A 354 -4.62 19.33 1.89
C LEU A 354 -5.99 19.64 1.26
N VAL A 355 -6.49 18.75 0.40
CA VAL A 355 -7.86 18.88 -0.15
C VAL A 355 -8.90 18.87 0.98
N GLY A 356 -8.71 18.05 2.01
CA GLY A 356 -9.58 18.07 3.18
C GLY A 356 -9.50 19.38 3.97
N MET A 357 -8.30 19.91 4.19
CA MET A 357 -8.09 21.17 4.93
C MET A 357 -8.77 22.37 4.25
N ILE A 358 -8.70 22.45 2.93
CA ILE A 358 -9.40 23.53 2.20
C ILE A 358 -10.91 23.28 2.14
N TYR A 359 -11.35 22.02 2.06
CA TYR A 359 -12.76 21.66 2.10
C TYR A 359 -13.42 22.04 3.44
N GLU A 360 -12.76 21.81 4.57
CA GLU A 360 -13.28 22.21 5.90
C GLU A 360 -13.49 23.73 6.02
N ARG A 361 -12.72 24.52 5.25
CA ARG A 361 -12.83 25.98 5.22
C ARG A 361 -13.88 26.49 4.23
N ARG A 362 -14.06 25.78 3.11
CA ARG A 362 -14.84 26.25 1.96
C ARG A 362 -16.12 25.46 1.69
N HIS A 363 -16.21 24.23 2.17
CA HIS A 363 -17.30 23.28 1.92
C HIS A 363 -17.62 23.06 0.43
N THR A 364 -16.64 23.31 -0.45
CA THR A 364 -16.67 23.01 -1.88
C THR A 364 -15.37 22.33 -2.32
N ARG A 365 -15.44 21.56 -3.41
CA ARG A 365 -14.31 20.89 -4.05
C ARG A 365 -14.18 21.27 -5.52
N GLU A 366 -15.12 22.07 -6.04
CA GLU A 366 -15.10 22.50 -7.44
C GLU A 366 -13.93 23.44 -7.70
N ILE A 367 -13.11 23.12 -8.72
CA ILE A 367 -11.90 23.88 -9.05
C ILE A 367 -12.24 25.32 -9.39
N THR A 368 -13.40 25.55 -10.02
CA THR A 368 -13.87 26.88 -10.42
C THR A 368 -14.24 27.80 -9.26
N ASP A 369 -14.51 27.24 -8.07
CA ASP A 369 -14.83 28.02 -6.87
C ASP A 369 -13.59 28.63 -6.21
N PHE A 370 -12.40 28.16 -6.59
CA PHE A 370 -11.12 28.62 -6.07
C PHE A 370 -10.48 29.64 -7.02
N GLY A 371 -9.36 30.20 -6.61
CA GLY A 371 -8.54 31.18 -7.33
C GLY A 371 -7.83 32.11 -6.35
N GLY A 372 -6.55 32.39 -6.58
CA GLY A 372 -5.77 33.33 -5.77
C GLY A 372 -5.55 32.92 -4.30
N ILE A 373 -5.71 31.61 -3.97
CA ILE A 373 -5.56 31.07 -2.60
C ILE A 373 -4.16 31.35 -2.05
N ALA A 374 -3.13 31.36 -2.90
CA ALA A 374 -1.74 31.64 -2.50
C ALA A 374 -1.57 33.00 -1.77
N ARG A 375 -2.44 33.96 -2.01
CA ARG A 375 -2.37 35.29 -1.38
C ARG A 375 -2.82 35.28 0.08
N VAL A 376 -3.78 34.38 0.41
CA VAL A 376 -4.41 34.33 1.74
C VAL A 376 -3.90 33.15 2.57
N MET A 377 -3.43 32.06 1.90
CA MET A 377 -2.92 30.85 2.54
C MET A 377 -1.54 30.47 1.96
N PRO A 378 -0.48 31.29 2.17
CA PRO A 378 0.83 31.03 1.58
C PRO A 378 1.49 29.74 2.06
N ALA A 379 1.41 29.39 3.36
CA ALA A 379 1.97 28.14 3.89
C ALA A 379 1.25 26.92 3.29
N PHE A 380 -0.08 26.94 3.24
CA PHE A 380 -0.88 25.91 2.58
C PHE A 380 -0.44 25.71 1.12
N THR A 381 -0.23 26.80 0.38
CA THR A 381 0.19 26.75 -1.02
C THR A 381 1.56 26.10 -1.20
N VAL A 382 2.51 26.39 -0.30
CA VAL A 382 3.84 25.76 -0.33
C VAL A 382 3.73 24.25 -0.12
N PHE A 383 2.98 23.79 0.90
CA PHE A 383 2.78 22.37 1.15
C PHE A 383 2.04 21.68 0.00
N PHE A 384 1.03 22.33 -0.58
CA PHE A 384 0.30 21.79 -1.73
C PHE A 384 1.23 21.68 -2.95
N GLY A 385 2.07 22.69 -3.17
CA GLY A 385 3.09 22.69 -4.23
C GLY A 385 4.09 21.52 -4.09
N ILE A 386 4.59 21.27 -2.87
CA ILE A 386 5.50 20.15 -2.61
C ILE A 386 4.80 18.81 -2.89
N ALA A 387 3.58 18.60 -2.39
CA ALA A 387 2.83 17.37 -2.61
C ALA A 387 2.50 17.16 -4.10
N MET A 388 2.14 18.22 -4.80
CA MET A 388 1.86 18.21 -6.23
C MET A 388 3.11 17.87 -7.04
N LEU A 389 4.24 18.54 -6.80
CA LEU A 389 5.51 18.30 -7.50
C LEU A 389 6.06 16.90 -7.21
N ALA A 390 5.88 16.39 -5.99
CA ALA A 390 6.18 15.03 -5.63
C ALA A 390 5.34 14.02 -6.43
N SER A 391 4.05 14.32 -6.63
CA SER A 391 3.15 13.48 -7.44
C SER A 391 3.39 13.60 -8.94
N VAL A 392 3.91 14.73 -9.44
CA VAL A 392 4.35 14.89 -10.83
C VAL A 392 5.59 14.04 -11.14
N GLY A 393 6.36 13.67 -10.10
CA GLY A 393 7.64 13.00 -10.30
C GLY A 393 8.80 13.94 -10.57
N LEU A 394 8.85 15.11 -9.88
CA LEU A 394 9.98 16.04 -10.02
C LEU A 394 11.25 15.42 -9.44
N PRO A 395 12.40 15.41 -10.18
CA PRO A 395 13.69 14.98 -9.64
C PRO A 395 14.06 15.73 -8.34
N GLY A 396 14.53 14.98 -7.34
CA GLY A 396 14.78 15.50 -5.99
C GLY A 396 13.61 15.31 -5.02
N LEU A 397 12.44 14.85 -5.50
CA LEU A 397 11.30 14.43 -4.68
C LEU A 397 11.01 12.93 -4.90
N ASN A 398 10.31 12.34 -3.95
CA ASN A 398 10.12 10.89 -3.86
C ASN A 398 9.48 10.24 -5.09
N GLY A 399 8.47 10.86 -5.71
CA GLY A 399 7.72 10.29 -6.83
C GLY A 399 8.60 9.93 -8.03
N PHE A 400 9.60 10.77 -8.34
CA PHE A 400 10.54 10.52 -9.43
C PHE A 400 11.28 9.18 -9.26
N VAL A 401 11.73 8.87 -8.05
CA VAL A 401 12.52 7.66 -7.79
C VAL A 401 11.75 6.40 -8.16
N GLY A 402 10.50 6.29 -7.74
CA GLY A 402 9.68 5.12 -8.00
C GLY A 402 9.28 4.98 -9.47
N GLU A 403 8.79 6.05 -10.09
CA GLU A 403 8.38 6.04 -11.50
C GLU A 403 9.56 5.79 -12.45
N TYR A 404 10.70 6.41 -12.18
CA TYR A 404 11.91 6.18 -12.96
C TYR A 404 12.37 4.71 -12.89
N LEU A 405 12.43 4.13 -11.69
CA LEU A 405 12.84 2.74 -11.50
C LEU A 405 11.86 1.74 -12.13
N THR A 406 10.56 1.99 -12.06
CA THR A 406 9.55 1.13 -12.71
C THR A 406 9.68 1.16 -14.23
N LEU A 407 9.87 2.34 -14.82
CA LEU A 407 10.10 2.50 -16.25
C LEU A 407 11.44 1.88 -16.68
N LEU A 408 12.52 2.07 -15.91
CA LEU A 408 13.82 1.48 -16.17
C LEU A 408 13.74 -0.05 -16.12
N GLY A 409 13.04 -0.59 -15.12
CA GLY A 409 12.82 -2.03 -15.01
C GLY A 409 12.02 -2.59 -16.19
N ALA A 410 10.98 -1.90 -16.63
CA ALA A 410 10.21 -2.30 -17.83
C ALA A 410 11.07 -2.24 -19.11
N PHE A 411 11.94 -1.22 -19.24
CA PHE A 411 12.85 -1.07 -20.38
C PHE A 411 13.88 -2.20 -20.46
N LYS A 412 14.44 -2.59 -19.30
CA LYS A 412 15.47 -3.65 -19.21
C LYS A 412 14.89 -5.06 -19.16
N SER A 413 13.57 -5.20 -19.10
CA SER A 413 12.93 -6.48 -18.80
C SER A 413 13.16 -7.53 -19.89
N PRO A 414 13.72 -8.69 -19.53
CA PRO A 414 13.80 -9.83 -20.45
C PRO A 414 12.48 -10.61 -20.52
N PHE A 415 11.48 -10.24 -19.67
CA PHE A 415 10.17 -10.87 -19.63
C PHE A 415 9.15 -10.14 -20.50
N LEU A 416 9.38 -8.84 -20.76
CA LEU A 416 8.53 -8.02 -21.62
C LEU A 416 9.15 -7.94 -23.03
N ASN A 417 8.36 -8.24 -24.05
CA ASN A 417 8.85 -8.40 -25.43
C ASN A 417 8.89 -7.09 -26.24
N SER A 418 8.70 -5.93 -25.60
CA SER A 418 8.61 -4.65 -26.32
C SER A 418 8.97 -3.46 -25.45
N TYR A 419 9.70 -2.52 -26.00
CA TYR A 419 9.95 -1.21 -25.38
C TYR A 419 8.70 -0.31 -25.37
N ALA A 420 7.62 -0.68 -26.06
CA ALA A 420 6.39 0.10 -26.13
C ALA A 420 5.79 0.35 -24.74
N TYR A 421 5.91 -0.61 -23.81
CA TYR A 421 5.43 -0.44 -22.43
C TYR A 421 6.07 0.77 -21.75
N THR A 422 7.38 0.91 -21.88
CA THR A 422 8.13 2.02 -21.29
C THR A 422 7.85 3.33 -22.02
N ILE A 423 7.85 3.33 -23.36
CA ILE A 423 7.64 4.53 -24.15
C ILE A 423 6.25 5.12 -23.89
N ILE A 424 5.21 4.28 -23.95
CA ILE A 424 3.84 4.74 -23.71
C ILE A 424 3.64 5.09 -22.22
N GLY A 425 4.19 4.27 -21.31
CA GLY A 425 4.15 4.56 -19.87
C GLY A 425 4.79 5.90 -19.52
N ALA A 426 5.91 6.26 -20.15
CA ALA A 426 6.59 7.54 -19.93
C ALA A 426 5.72 8.77 -20.32
N LEU A 427 4.78 8.63 -21.28
CA LEU A 427 3.80 9.69 -21.56
C LEU A 427 2.91 9.99 -20.36
N GLY A 428 2.70 9.00 -19.49
CA GLY A 428 1.95 9.20 -18.24
C GLY A 428 2.56 10.26 -17.33
N VAL A 429 3.89 10.37 -17.26
CA VAL A 429 4.59 11.42 -16.49
C VAL A 429 4.28 12.81 -17.07
N ILE A 430 4.26 12.94 -18.41
CA ILE A 430 3.92 14.20 -19.08
C ILE A 430 2.47 14.57 -18.77
N PHE A 431 1.55 13.62 -18.87
CA PHE A 431 0.14 13.88 -18.56
C PHE A 431 -0.08 14.18 -17.08
N ALA A 432 0.68 13.54 -16.17
CA ALA A 432 0.65 13.86 -14.75
C ALA A 432 1.05 15.31 -14.49
N ALA A 433 2.11 15.78 -15.12
CA ALA A 433 2.51 17.19 -15.07
C ALA A 433 1.39 18.10 -15.60
N CYS A 434 0.76 17.76 -16.72
CA CYS A 434 -0.31 18.57 -17.30
C CYS A 434 -1.48 18.76 -16.32
N TYR A 435 -2.08 17.66 -15.79
CA TYR A 435 -3.28 17.82 -14.96
C TYR A 435 -2.99 18.36 -13.57
N LEU A 436 -1.84 18.02 -12.96
CA LEU A 436 -1.51 18.51 -11.62
C LEU A 436 -1.10 19.98 -11.62
N LEU A 437 -0.24 20.40 -12.54
CA LEU A 437 0.17 21.81 -12.65
C LEU A 437 -1.02 22.69 -13.02
N TRP A 438 -1.88 22.23 -13.94
CA TRP A 438 -3.07 22.96 -14.35
C TRP A 438 -4.06 23.11 -13.19
N MET A 439 -4.32 22.04 -12.42
CA MET A 439 -5.14 22.10 -11.21
C MET A 439 -4.54 23.07 -10.18
N PHE A 440 -3.23 22.97 -9.91
CA PHE A 440 -2.53 23.83 -8.97
C PHE A 440 -2.61 25.30 -9.38
N GLN A 441 -2.37 25.60 -10.66
CA GLN A 441 -2.48 26.95 -11.21
C GLN A 441 -3.86 27.55 -10.98
N ARG A 442 -4.92 26.80 -11.26
CA ARG A 442 -6.31 27.27 -11.14
C ARG A 442 -6.75 27.45 -9.72
N VAL A 443 -6.30 26.63 -8.79
CA VAL A 443 -6.69 26.71 -7.38
C VAL A 443 -5.87 27.78 -6.65
N MET A 444 -4.54 27.82 -6.86
CA MET A 444 -3.65 28.64 -6.05
C MET A 444 -3.41 30.05 -6.59
N PHE A 445 -3.40 30.20 -7.92
CA PHE A 445 -3.05 31.47 -8.55
C PHE A 445 -4.26 32.16 -9.22
N GLY A 446 -4.03 33.29 -9.82
CA GLY A 446 -5.06 34.13 -10.46
C GLY A 446 -5.64 35.16 -9.52
N THR A 447 -6.81 35.69 -9.89
CA THR A 447 -7.54 36.69 -9.11
C THR A 447 -8.30 36.03 -7.97
N ASN A 448 -8.39 36.68 -6.81
CA ASN A 448 -9.18 36.20 -5.68
C ASN A 448 -10.54 36.95 -5.66
N ASP A 449 -11.33 36.76 -6.71
CA ASP A 449 -12.60 37.48 -6.91
C ASP A 449 -13.75 36.91 -6.10
N ASN A 450 -13.64 35.66 -5.67
CA ASN A 450 -14.64 35.02 -4.84
C ASN A 450 -14.55 35.52 -3.38
N PRO A 451 -15.57 36.23 -2.86
CA PRO A 451 -15.54 36.80 -1.50
C PRO A 451 -15.31 35.73 -0.41
N HIS A 452 -15.76 34.51 -0.65
CA HIS A 452 -15.57 33.41 0.29
C HIS A 452 -14.12 32.92 0.39
N ASN A 453 -13.23 33.31 -0.53
CA ASN A 453 -11.82 32.94 -0.50
C ASN A 453 -10.96 33.99 0.22
N GLN A 454 -11.46 35.25 0.37
CA GLN A 454 -10.66 36.38 0.82
C GLN A 454 -10.23 36.35 2.28
N ASN A 455 -11.03 35.67 3.14
CA ASN A 455 -10.80 35.62 4.59
C ASN A 455 -10.41 34.23 5.12
N LEU A 456 -9.86 33.36 4.28
CA LEU A 456 -9.43 32.05 4.69
C LEU A 456 -8.22 32.14 5.63
N LYS A 457 -8.26 31.37 6.72
CA LYS A 457 -7.13 31.24 7.64
C LYS A 457 -6.15 30.20 7.12
N ASP A 458 -4.86 30.53 7.15
CA ASP A 458 -3.79 29.59 6.80
C ASP A 458 -3.68 28.42 7.80
N LEU A 459 -2.71 27.57 7.64
CA LEU A 459 -2.53 26.35 8.41
C LEU A 459 -2.39 26.62 9.91
N ASN A 460 -3.11 25.83 10.71
CA ASN A 460 -2.97 25.82 12.16
C ASN A 460 -1.86 24.85 12.62
N LYS A 461 -1.50 24.88 13.92
CA LYS A 461 -0.41 24.05 14.48
C LYS A 461 -0.63 22.55 14.29
N THR A 462 -1.86 22.05 14.38
CA THR A 462 -2.19 20.64 14.19
C THR A 462 -2.01 20.24 12.72
N GLU A 463 -2.44 21.08 11.79
CA GLU A 463 -2.25 20.86 10.35
C GLU A 463 -0.76 20.83 9.98
N TRP A 464 0.04 21.74 10.54
CA TRP A 464 1.49 21.69 10.40
C TRP A 464 2.08 20.37 10.89
N SER A 465 1.64 19.88 12.06
CA SER A 465 2.15 18.63 12.62
C SER A 465 1.76 17.39 11.82
N THR A 466 0.72 17.44 10.97
CA THR A 466 0.38 16.37 10.04
C THR A 466 1.17 16.42 8.73
N LEU A 467 1.51 17.62 8.25
CA LEU A 467 2.14 17.81 6.93
C LEU A 467 3.67 17.73 6.98
N VAL A 468 4.30 18.35 7.99
CA VAL A 468 5.78 18.43 8.09
C VAL A 468 6.45 17.04 8.10
N PRO A 469 5.99 16.05 8.87
CA PRO A 469 6.60 14.73 8.84
C PRO A 469 6.56 14.07 7.45
N ILE A 470 5.46 14.26 6.72
CA ILE A 470 5.32 13.71 5.36
C ILE A 470 6.32 14.38 4.41
N VAL A 471 6.46 15.72 4.47
CA VAL A 471 7.42 16.45 3.63
C VAL A 471 8.85 16.02 3.89
N ILE A 472 9.22 15.77 5.16
CA ILE A 472 10.55 15.28 5.50
C ILE A 472 10.84 13.97 4.74
N PHE A 473 9.90 13.01 4.74
CA PHE A 473 10.08 11.76 4.02
C PHE A 473 10.06 11.93 2.51
N ILE A 474 9.21 12.82 1.97
CA ILE A 474 9.16 13.14 0.52
C ILE A 474 10.53 13.62 0.04
N VAL A 475 11.14 14.55 0.76
CA VAL A 475 12.46 15.10 0.42
C VAL A 475 13.57 14.07 0.67
N TRP A 476 13.53 13.35 1.80
CA TRP A 476 14.55 12.35 2.12
C TRP A 476 14.61 11.23 1.07
N ILE A 477 13.47 10.65 0.70
CA ILE A 477 13.42 9.61 -0.35
C ILE A 477 13.89 10.18 -1.70
N GLY A 478 13.52 11.43 -2.02
CA GLY A 478 13.88 12.06 -3.27
C GLY A 478 15.38 12.37 -3.42
N VAL A 479 16.03 12.75 -2.32
CA VAL A 479 17.46 13.13 -2.32
C VAL A 479 18.37 11.93 -2.03
N TYR A 480 17.98 11.04 -1.13
CA TYR A 480 18.79 9.87 -0.74
C TYR A 480 17.94 8.58 -0.65
N PRO A 481 17.51 8.05 -1.81
CA PRO A 481 16.60 6.90 -1.86
C PRO A 481 17.22 5.60 -1.34
N MET A 482 18.55 5.47 -1.34
CA MET A 482 19.25 4.24 -0.96
C MET A 482 18.94 3.80 0.47
N THR A 483 18.66 4.73 1.39
CA THR A 483 18.20 4.41 2.75
C THR A 483 17.00 3.45 2.75
N PHE A 484 16.10 3.61 1.79
CA PHE A 484 14.87 2.82 1.67
C PHE A 484 15.03 1.63 0.72
N LEU A 485 15.73 1.83 -0.40
CA LEU A 485 15.92 0.79 -1.42
C LEU A 485 16.74 -0.39 -0.87
N ASN A 486 17.78 -0.15 -0.08
CA ASN A 486 18.62 -1.20 0.49
C ASN A 486 17.82 -2.16 1.40
N ILE A 487 16.72 -1.70 2.02
CA ILE A 487 15.88 -2.54 2.88
C ILE A 487 15.25 -3.69 2.07
N SER A 488 14.81 -3.43 0.84
CA SER A 488 14.10 -4.42 0.01
C SER A 488 15.00 -5.08 -1.05
N GLU A 489 16.26 -4.67 -1.17
CA GLU A 489 17.13 -5.06 -2.27
C GLU A 489 17.33 -6.57 -2.37
N ASN A 490 17.77 -7.21 -1.30
CA ASN A 490 18.09 -8.64 -1.30
C ASN A 490 16.84 -9.52 -1.42
N SER A 491 15.74 -9.19 -0.75
CA SER A 491 14.46 -9.89 -0.92
C SER A 491 13.95 -9.78 -2.37
N THR A 492 14.11 -8.61 -3.01
CA THR A 492 13.74 -8.41 -4.42
C THR A 492 14.64 -9.20 -5.37
N LYS A 493 15.95 -9.18 -5.16
CA LYS A 493 16.89 -9.97 -5.97
C LYS A 493 16.62 -11.47 -5.85
N ALA A 494 16.30 -11.97 -4.67
CA ALA A 494 15.94 -13.37 -4.45
C ALA A 494 14.70 -13.78 -5.26
N LEU A 495 13.65 -12.95 -5.25
CA LEU A 495 12.45 -13.18 -6.04
C LEU A 495 12.76 -13.18 -7.55
N VAL A 496 13.51 -12.19 -8.04
CA VAL A 496 13.87 -12.10 -9.46
C VAL A 496 14.72 -13.29 -9.90
N ASN A 497 15.71 -13.71 -9.08
CA ASN A 497 16.52 -14.90 -9.36
C ASN A 497 15.67 -16.16 -9.50
N LYS A 498 14.65 -16.35 -8.66
CA LYS A 498 13.70 -17.47 -8.76
C LYS A 498 12.97 -17.45 -10.12
N LEU A 499 12.48 -16.27 -10.55
CA LEU A 499 11.77 -16.13 -11.82
C LEU A 499 12.68 -16.33 -13.03
N GLU A 500 13.91 -15.80 -13.00
CA GLU A 500 14.91 -15.98 -14.06
C GLU A 500 15.38 -17.43 -14.15
N LEU A 501 15.58 -18.11 -13.03
CA LEU A 501 15.92 -19.53 -13.00
C LEU A 501 14.85 -20.37 -13.71
N ILE A 502 13.56 -20.08 -13.43
CA ILE A 502 12.44 -20.78 -14.06
C ILE A 502 12.39 -20.53 -15.57
N LYS A 503 12.59 -19.29 -16.03
CA LYS A 503 12.46 -18.94 -17.44
C LYS A 503 13.71 -19.24 -18.28
N PHE A 504 14.90 -18.99 -17.71
CA PHE A 504 16.17 -18.99 -18.44
C PHE A 504 17.18 -20.04 -17.93
N GLY A 505 16.87 -20.77 -16.86
CA GLY A 505 17.74 -21.77 -16.26
C GLY A 505 18.97 -21.22 -15.53
N LYS A 506 19.03 -19.91 -15.26
CA LYS A 506 20.15 -19.27 -14.55
C LYS A 506 19.67 -18.06 -13.73
N ALA A 507 20.27 -17.88 -12.55
CA ALA A 507 20.12 -16.70 -11.73
C ALA A 507 21.08 -15.59 -12.18
N ARG A 508 20.69 -14.33 -12.00
CA ARG A 508 21.48 -13.15 -12.40
C ARG A 508 22.24 -12.52 -11.24
N TYR A 509 21.65 -12.51 -10.06
CA TYR A 509 22.18 -11.78 -8.92
C TYR A 509 22.85 -12.71 -7.92
N GLU A 510 24.02 -12.31 -7.44
CA GLU A 510 24.63 -12.92 -6.26
C GLU A 510 23.92 -12.40 -5.01
N LEU A 511 23.57 -13.31 -4.11
CA LEU A 511 22.98 -12.97 -2.81
C LEU A 511 24.05 -13.10 -1.74
N PRO A 512 23.99 -12.30 -0.66
CA PRO A 512 24.88 -12.45 0.48
C PRO A 512 24.83 -13.88 1.03
N VAL A 513 25.99 -14.47 1.29
CA VAL A 513 26.09 -15.78 1.96
C VAL A 513 25.87 -15.53 3.44
N LEU A 514 24.73 -15.98 3.97
CA LEU A 514 24.48 -15.95 5.42
C LEU A 514 25.36 -17.01 6.05
N ILE A 515 26.37 -16.59 6.81
CA ILE A 515 27.12 -17.50 7.68
C ILE A 515 26.19 -17.83 8.84
N GLU A 516 25.70 -19.06 8.87
CA GLU A 516 24.96 -19.59 10.03
C GLU A 516 25.88 -19.50 11.27
N GLN A 517 25.55 -18.63 12.20
CA GLN A 517 26.29 -18.47 13.47
C GLN A 517 26.26 -19.74 14.33
N ASP A 518 25.41 -20.71 13.99
CA ASP A 518 25.32 -22.00 14.71
C ASP A 518 26.49 -22.96 14.43
N SER A 519 27.22 -22.80 13.32
CA SER A 519 28.40 -23.62 13.04
C SER A 519 29.62 -23.24 13.88
N ILE A 520 29.72 -22.00 14.34
CA ILE A 520 30.87 -21.51 15.13
C ILE A 520 30.79 -22.04 16.57
N ASN A 521 29.59 -22.19 17.14
CA ASN A 521 29.41 -22.73 18.50
C ASN A 521 29.60 -24.26 18.56
N THR A 522 29.44 -24.97 17.45
CA THR A 522 29.68 -26.42 17.40
C THR A 522 31.17 -26.72 17.26
N GLU A 523 31.93 -25.90 16.55
CA GLU A 523 33.39 -26.08 16.43
C GLU A 523 34.15 -25.65 17.70
N MET A 524 33.71 -24.62 18.43
CA MET A 524 34.32 -24.24 19.71
C MET A 524 34.10 -25.26 20.83
N ASN A 525 32.95 -25.93 20.84
CA ASN A 525 32.68 -26.98 21.83
C ASN A 525 33.41 -28.33 21.53
N ILE A 526 33.96 -28.51 20.34
CA ILE A 526 34.78 -29.68 19.99
C ILE A 526 36.25 -29.48 20.35
N GLN A 527 36.70 -28.22 20.48
CA GLN A 527 38.11 -27.91 20.88
C GLN A 527 38.33 -27.82 22.40
N GLU A 528 37.28 -27.62 23.20
CA GLU A 528 37.39 -27.64 24.66
C GLU A 528 37.20 -29.04 25.31
N GLY A 529 36.90 -30.07 24.49
CA GLY A 529 36.71 -31.46 24.92
C GLY A 529 37.85 -32.42 24.57
N LYS A 530 39.09 -31.90 24.33
CA LYS A 530 40.29 -32.74 24.17
C LYS A 530 41.35 -32.43 25.22
#